data_09266eeb4fbff2a5c18f3b55fd5d4d0a
#
_entry.id   09266eeb4fbff2a5c18f3b55fd5d4d0a
#
_cell.length_a   1.000
_cell.length_b   1.000
_cell.length_c   1.000
_cell.angle_alpha   90.00
_cell.angle_beta   90.00
_cell.angle_gamma   90.00
#
_symmetry.space_group_name_H-M   'P 1'
#
loop_
_entity.id
_entity.type
_entity.pdbx_description
1 polymer ?
#
loop_
_entity_poly.entity_id
_entity_poly.type
_entity_poly.pdbx_seq_one_letter_code
_entity_poly.pdbx_strand_id
1 'polypeptide(L)'
;AAVAPLAAAVTEASKANGSVMKIQAEDIQLGLPSVTKEEAIRAAGALLAKRGYVDDSYADAMVEREKLVSTYMGMGVAIPHGTSQKKGTVKKSGVVLLQYPQGVDFGDEKAYLVFGIAGVGNDHLDLLGNVCEILEDEDALEQLKTTSDMNYVLEHLQ
;
A
#
# COMPACT_ATOMS: atom_id res chain seq x y z
N ALA A 1 -0.97 7.59 -17.06
CA ALA A 1 -1.78 8.78 -17.27
C ALA A 1 -2.94 8.86 -16.29
N ALA A 2 -3.67 7.77 -16.10
CA ALA A 2 -4.79 7.76 -15.15
C ALA A 2 -4.34 7.90 -13.69
N VAL A 3 -3.10 7.53 -13.38
CA VAL A 3 -2.55 7.59 -12.02
C VAL A 3 -2.20 9.02 -11.62
N ALA A 4 -1.65 9.82 -12.54
CA ALA A 4 -1.15 11.14 -12.21
C ALA A 4 -2.20 12.11 -11.62
N PRO A 5 -3.42 12.24 -12.18
CA PRO A 5 -4.43 13.10 -11.56
C PRO A 5 -4.86 12.64 -10.18
N LEU A 6 -5.00 11.33 -9.98
CA LEU A 6 -5.35 10.78 -8.68
C LEU A 6 -4.23 11.04 -7.67
N ALA A 7 -2.99 10.77 -8.04
CA ALA A 7 -1.84 10.97 -7.17
C ALA A 7 -1.72 12.44 -6.74
N ALA A 8 -1.89 13.38 -7.67
CA ALA A 8 -1.82 14.79 -7.36
C ALA A 8 -2.91 15.22 -6.37
N ALA A 9 -4.13 14.77 -6.57
CA ALA A 9 -5.25 15.11 -5.69
C ALA A 9 -5.05 14.52 -4.29
N VAL A 10 -4.58 13.28 -4.20
CA VAL A 10 -4.36 12.61 -2.92
C VAL A 10 -3.21 13.28 -2.16
N THR A 11 -2.12 13.61 -2.86
CA THR A 11 -0.98 14.29 -2.25
C THR A 11 -1.37 15.66 -1.69
N GLU A 12 -2.19 16.41 -2.43
CA GLU A 12 -2.66 17.71 -1.99
C GLU A 12 -3.53 17.57 -0.74
N ALA A 13 -4.43 16.59 -0.69
CA ALA A 13 -5.26 16.34 0.46
C ALA A 13 -4.41 15.98 1.69
N SER A 14 -3.39 15.15 1.52
CA SER A 14 -2.46 14.77 2.59
C SER A 14 -1.72 16.00 3.13
N LYS A 15 -1.24 16.88 2.26
CA LYS A 15 -0.56 18.10 2.67
C LYS A 15 -1.48 19.02 3.46
N ALA A 16 -2.73 19.16 3.03
CA ALA A 16 -3.70 20.01 3.70
C ALA A 16 -4.02 19.51 5.10
N ASN A 17 -4.07 18.20 5.30
CA ASN A 17 -4.40 17.60 6.58
C ASN A 17 -3.20 17.39 7.49
N GLY A 18 -1.98 17.50 6.95
CA GLY A 18 -0.77 17.28 7.74
C GLY A 18 -0.61 15.85 8.23
N SER A 19 -1.24 14.89 7.58
CA SER A 19 -1.17 13.49 7.97
C SER A 19 0.22 12.92 7.77
N VAL A 20 0.61 12.01 8.67
CA VAL A 20 1.90 11.33 8.64
C VAL A 20 1.67 9.83 8.70
N MET A 21 2.33 9.11 7.82
CA MET A 21 2.29 7.65 7.82
C MET A 21 2.98 7.13 9.09
N LYS A 22 2.23 6.34 9.88
CA LYS A 22 2.75 5.76 11.12
C LYS A 22 2.93 4.26 10.92
N ILE A 23 3.97 3.91 10.17
CA ILE A 23 4.29 2.52 9.90
C ILE A 23 5.36 2.04 10.88
N GLN A 24 5.19 0.82 11.36
CA GLN A 24 6.12 0.19 12.30
C GLN A 24 6.76 -1.03 11.64
N ALA A 25 7.83 -1.55 12.24
CA ALA A 25 8.53 -2.71 11.70
C ALA A 25 7.60 -3.91 11.51
N GLU A 26 6.65 -4.10 12.43
CA GLU A 26 5.68 -5.19 12.38
C GLU A 26 4.71 -5.06 11.19
N ASP A 27 4.60 -3.88 10.62
CA ASP A 27 3.76 -3.63 9.44
C ASP A 27 4.49 -3.92 8.13
N ILE A 28 5.77 -4.32 8.19
CA ILE A 28 6.62 -4.44 7.02
C ILE A 28 7.16 -5.87 6.90
N GLN A 29 7.09 -6.43 5.69
CA GLN A 29 7.71 -7.71 5.36
C GLN A 29 8.62 -7.51 4.16
N LEU A 30 9.90 -7.80 4.34
CA LEU A 30 10.94 -7.62 3.31
C LEU A 30 11.36 -8.97 2.72
N GLY A 31 11.84 -8.93 1.48
CA GLY A 31 12.46 -10.10 0.85
C GLY A 31 11.50 -11.25 0.57
N LEU A 32 10.25 -10.95 0.23
CA LEU A 32 9.26 -12.00 -0.01
C LEU A 32 9.45 -12.61 -1.41
N PRO A 33 9.24 -13.95 -1.54
CA PRO A 33 9.26 -14.58 -2.86
C PRO A 33 8.06 -14.14 -3.69
N SER A 34 8.24 -14.08 -5.01
CA SER A 34 7.17 -13.68 -5.92
C SER A 34 5.99 -14.63 -5.83
N VAL A 35 4.80 -14.06 -5.90
CA VAL A 35 3.53 -14.78 -5.88
C VAL A 35 2.63 -14.19 -6.96
N THR A 36 1.40 -14.67 -7.08
CA THR A 36 0.44 -14.07 -8.01
C THR A 36 -0.08 -12.75 -7.45
N LYS A 37 -0.66 -11.93 -8.33
CA LYS A 37 -1.29 -10.67 -7.95
C LYS A 37 -2.32 -10.87 -6.84
N GLU A 38 -3.22 -11.83 -7.00
CA GLU A 38 -4.24 -12.10 -5.98
C GLU A 38 -3.62 -12.53 -4.67
N GLU A 39 -2.61 -13.38 -4.71
CA GLU A 39 -1.90 -13.83 -3.50
C GLU A 39 -1.23 -12.66 -2.78
N ALA A 40 -0.64 -11.74 -3.53
CA ALA A 40 0.00 -10.55 -2.95
C ALA A 40 -1.04 -9.65 -2.27
N ILE A 41 -2.19 -9.44 -2.92
CA ILE A 41 -3.26 -8.63 -2.36
C ILE A 41 -3.81 -9.28 -1.09
N ARG A 42 -4.04 -10.59 -1.11
CA ARG A 42 -4.52 -11.32 0.06
C ARG A 42 -3.50 -11.32 1.19
N ALA A 43 -2.21 -11.40 0.87
CA ALA A 43 -1.15 -11.31 1.87
C ALA A 43 -1.14 -9.95 2.56
N ALA A 44 -1.35 -8.88 1.80
CA ALA A 44 -1.47 -7.54 2.37
C ALA A 44 -2.68 -7.45 3.31
N GLY A 45 -3.83 -7.99 2.89
CA GLY A 45 -5.03 -8.03 3.72
C GLY A 45 -4.83 -8.85 4.99
N ALA A 46 -4.14 -9.99 4.88
CA ALA A 46 -3.84 -10.84 6.02
C ALA A 46 -2.95 -10.12 7.04
N LEU A 47 -1.95 -9.38 6.56
CA LEU A 47 -1.08 -8.62 7.45
C LEU A 47 -1.84 -7.48 8.12
N LEU A 48 -2.71 -6.79 7.39
CA LEU A 48 -3.58 -5.77 7.97
C LEU A 48 -4.44 -6.36 9.08
N ALA A 49 -5.01 -7.56 8.87
CA ALA A 49 -5.82 -8.23 9.87
C ALA A 49 -4.98 -8.65 11.08
N LYS A 50 -3.79 -9.20 10.84
CA LYS A 50 -2.88 -9.62 11.92
C LYS A 50 -2.49 -8.43 12.79
N ARG A 51 -2.33 -7.26 12.20
CA ARG A 51 -1.99 -6.04 12.92
C ARG A 51 -3.20 -5.39 13.59
N GLY A 52 -4.39 -5.94 13.40
CA GLY A 52 -5.60 -5.42 14.03
C GLY A 52 -6.23 -4.22 13.34
N TYR A 53 -5.83 -3.92 12.12
CA TYR A 53 -6.40 -2.80 11.38
C TYR A 53 -7.75 -3.14 10.77
N VAL A 54 -7.95 -4.40 10.37
CA VAL A 54 -9.17 -4.86 9.71
C VAL A 54 -9.55 -6.24 10.23
N ASP A 55 -10.75 -6.72 9.86
CA ASP A 55 -11.10 -8.12 10.08
C ASP A 55 -10.64 -8.97 8.87
N ASP A 56 -10.77 -10.30 9.00
CA ASP A 56 -10.26 -11.21 7.98
C ASP A 56 -10.97 -11.09 6.63
N SER A 57 -12.20 -10.57 6.60
CA SER A 57 -12.95 -10.43 5.36
C SER A 57 -12.45 -9.29 4.48
N TYR A 58 -11.62 -8.40 5.02
CA TYR A 58 -11.12 -7.26 4.26
C TYR A 58 -10.29 -7.67 3.04
N ALA A 59 -9.58 -8.79 3.12
CA ALA A 59 -8.79 -9.28 1.97
C ALA A 59 -9.67 -9.54 0.75
N ASP A 60 -10.87 -10.09 0.96
CA ASP A 60 -11.82 -10.29 -0.14
C ASP A 60 -12.25 -8.97 -0.77
N ALA A 61 -12.48 -7.95 0.07
CA ALA A 61 -12.83 -6.63 -0.41
C ALA A 61 -11.71 -6.00 -1.23
N MET A 62 -10.45 -6.22 -0.83
CA MET A 62 -9.29 -5.74 -1.58
C MET A 62 -9.20 -6.39 -2.95
N VAL A 63 -9.43 -7.69 -3.03
CA VAL A 63 -9.41 -8.43 -4.31
C VAL A 63 -10.54 -7.93 -5.22
N GLU A 64 -11.73 -7.75 -4.67
CA GLU A 64 -12.86 -7.23 -5.45
C GLU A 64 -12.60 -5.81 -5.95
N ARG A 65 -11.98 -4.95 -5.13
CA ARG A 65 -11.62 -3.59 -5.54
C ARG A 65 -10.65 -3.60 -6.71
N GLU A 66 -9.67 -4.51 -6.68
CA GLU A 66 -8.68 -4.61 -7.75
C GLU A 66 -9.31 -4.99 -9.09
N LYS A 67 -10.39 -5.76 -9.07
CA LYS A 67 -11.11 -6.17 -10.28
C LYS A 67 -11.80 -5.01 -10.98
N LEU A 68 -12.13 -3.96 -10.25
CA LEU A 68 -12.78 -2.78 -10.82
C LEU A 68 -11.78 -1.93 -11.61
N VAL A 69 -10.71 -1.53 -10.96
CA VAL A 69 -9.60 -0.78 -11.55
C VAL A 69 -8.35 -1.14 -10.77
N SER A 70 -7.27 -1.45 -11.45
CA SER A 70 -6.04 -1.83 -10.77
C SER A 70 -5.55 -0.74 -9.83
N THR A 71 -5.04 -1.17 -8.68
CA THR A 71 -4.42 -0.29 -7.69
C THR A 71 -2.92 -0.10 -7.96
N TYR A 72 -2.42 -0.56 -9.11
CA TYR A 72 -1.03 -0.34 -9.49
C TYR A 72 -0.80 1.14 -9.81
N MET A 73 0.17 1.75 -9.13
CA MET A 73 0.44 3.19 -9.25
C MET A 73 1.44 3.53 -10.34
N GLY A 74 2.14 2.54 -10.88
CA GLY A 74 3.32 2.77 -11.69
C GLY A 74 4.58 2.72 -10.83
N MET A 75 5.75 2.78 -11.46
CA MET A 75 7.05 2.82 -10.78
C MET A 75 7.31 1.63 -9.86
N GLY A 76 6.62 0.52 -10.09
CA GLY A 76 6.79 -0.69 -9.30
C GLY A 76 6.04 -0.69 -7.98
N VAL A 77 5.03 0.15 -7.82
CA VAL A 77 4.28 0.30 -6.57
C VAL A 77 2.80 0.02 -6.79
N ALA A 78 2.21 -0.80 -5.93
CA ALA A 78 0.78 -1.05 -5.88
C ALA A 78 0.24 -0.67 -4.50
N ILE A 79 -1.02 -0.22 -4.47
CA ILE A 79 -1.66 0.25 -3.24
C ILE A 79 -3.02 -0.43 -3.03
N PRO A 80 -3.06 -1.77 -2.90
CA PRO A 80 -4.33 -2.44 -2.72
C PRO A 80 -5.04 -1.96 -1.45
N HIS A 81 -6.34 -1.77 -1.58
CA HIS A 81 -7.21 -1.34 -0.47
C HIS A 81 -8.62 -1.83 -0.76
N GLY A 82 -9.46 -1.87 0.26
CA GLY A 82 -10.83 -2.35 0.11
C GLY A 82 -11.77 -1.27 -0.40
N THR A 83 -12.99 -1.68 -0.74
CA THR A 83 -14.04 -0.75 -1.10
C THR A 83 -14.64 -0.13 0.17
N SER A 84 -15.17 1.07 0.05
CA SER A 84 -15.80 1.77 1.17
C SER A 84 -17.15 1.18 1.57
N GLN A 85 -17.64 0.17 0.85
CA GLN A 85 -18.99 -0.36 1.02
C GLN A 85 -19.13 -1.29 2.22
N LYS A 86 -18.05 -1.85 2.75
CA LYS A 86 -18.12 -2.76 3.89
C LYS A 86 -17.73 -2.03 5.17
N LYS A 87 -18.66 -1.25 5.67
CA LYS A 87 -18.48 -0.56 6.95
C LYS A 87 -18.34 -1.59 8.08
N GLY A 88 -17.44 -1.32 9.01
CA GLY A 88 -17.18 -2.20 10.13
C GLY A 88 -16.08 -3.21 9.92
N THR A 89 -15.61 -3.41 8.67
CA THR A 89 -14.47 -4.29 8.42
C THR A 89 -13.16 -3.63 8.78
N VAL A 90 -13.10 -2.29 8.72
CA VAL A 90 -11.91 -1.52 9.12
C VAL A 90 -12.07 -1.07 10.56
N LYS A 91 -11.17 -1.53 11.41
CA LYS A 91 -11.20 -1.23 12.86
C LYS A 91 -10.42 0.02 13.20
N LYS A 92 -9.30 0.23 12.53
CA LYS A 92 -8.48 1.44 12.67
C LYS A 92 -7.68 1.64 11.39
N SER A 93 -7.30 2.88 11.14
CA SER A 93 -6.51 3.22 9.95
C SER A 93 -5.09 2.72 10.09
N GLY A 94 -4.53 2.21 9.00
CA GLY A 94 -3.15 1.73 8.98
C GLY A 94 -2.69 1.37 7.59
N VAL A 95 -1.40 1.14 7.48
CA VAL A 95 -0.75 0.74 6.24
C VAL A 95 0.26 -0.36 6.54
N VAL A 96 0.36 -1.32 5.63
CA VAL A 96 1.40 -2.36 5.68
C VAL A 96 2.17 -2.33 4.38
N LEU A 97 3.42 -2.79 4.42
CA LEU A 97 4.27 -2.88 3.23
C LEU A 97 4.78 -4.31 3.07
N LEU A 98 4.56 -4.86 1.88
CA LEU A 98 5.16 -6.13 1.48
C LEU A 98 6.12 -5.85 0.33
N GLN A 99 7.36 -6.31 0.48
CA GLN A 99 8.40 -6.11 -0.52
C GLN A 99 8.63 -7.41 -1.27
N TYR A 100 8.56 -7.33 -2.59
CA TYR A 100 8.84 -8.45 -3.49
C TYR A 100 10.01 -8.06 -4.41
N PRO A 101 11.27 -8.33 -4.01
CA PRO A 101 12.41 -7.89 -4.79
C PRO A 101 12.45 -8.40 -6.24
N GLN A 102 11.82 -9.55 -6.50
CA GLN A 102 11.72 -10.12 -7.84
C GLN A 102 10.46 -9.67 -8.57
N GLY A 103 9.57 -8.95 -7.88
CA GLY A 103 8.35 -8.40 -8.46
C GLY A 103 7.17 -9.36 -8.49
N VAL A 104 5.98 -8.76 -8.58
CA VAL A 104 4.71 -9.47 -8.73
C VAL A 104 4.03 -8.88 -9.97
N ASP A 105 3.56 -9.72 -10.87
CA ASP A 105 2.89 -9.26 -12.09
C ASP A 105 1.55 -8.61 -11.76
N PHE A 106 1.41 -7.32 -12.09
CA PHE A 106 0.16 -6.57 -11.96
C PHE A 106 -0.39 -6.20 -13.34
N GLY A 107 -0.31 -7.12 -14.27
CA GLY A 107 -0.67 -6.89 -15.66
C GLY A 107 0.59 -6.79 -16.50
N ASP A 108 0.76 -5.67 -17.19
CA ASP A 108 1.93 -5.46 -18.06
C ASP A 108 3.20 -5.09 -17.30
N GLU A 109 3.07 -4.68 -16.05
CA GLU A 109 4.20 -4.22 -15.24
C GLU A 109 4.25 -4.98 -13.92
N LYS A 110 5.42 -4.90 -13.26
CA LYS A 110 5.63 -5.57 -11.98
C LYS A 110 5.57 -4.59 -10.82
N ALA A 111 4.94 -5.03 -9.72
CA ALA A 111 4.98 -4.33 -8.45
C ALA A 111 6.05 -4.97 -7.57
N TYR A 112 6.92 -4.15 -7.00
CA TYR A 112 7.96 -4.58 -6.07
C TYR A 112 7.60 -4.17 -4.65
N LEU A 113 6.82 -3.11 -4.50
CA LEU A 113 6.32 -2.63 -3.22
C LEU A 113 4.80 -2.65 -3.25
N VAL A 114 4.21 -3.39 -2.32
CA VAL A 114 2.76 -3.52 -2.20
C VAL A 114 2.36 -2.94 -0.86
N PHE A 115 1.72 -1.77 -0.89
CA PHE A 115 1.21 -1.10 0.31
C PHE A 115 -0.25 -1.45 0.49
N GLY A 116 -0.55 -2.27 1.50
CA GLY A 116 -1.93 -2.55 1.88
C GLY A 116 -2.45 -1.42 2.75
N ILE A 117 -3.60 -0.88 2.40
CA ILE A 117 -4.13 0.32 3.05
C ILE A 117 -5.53 0.06 3.59
N ALA A 118 -5.76 0.47 4.83
CA ALA A 118 -7.06 0.45 5.48
C ALA A 118 -7.28 1.81 6.13
N GLY A 119 -8.42 2.44 5.87
CA GLY A 119 -8.72 3.75 6.43
C GLY A 119 -10.13 3.83 6.99
N VAL A 120 -10.25 4.39 8.18
CA VAL A 120 -11.55 4.71 8.77
C VAL A 120 -11.99 6.06 8.20
N GLY A 121 -13.23 6.14 7.72
CA GLY A 121 -13.72 7.37 7.11
C GLY A 121 -12.93 7.72 5.87
N ASN A 122 -12.32 8.91 5.85
CA ASN A 122 -11.51 9.40 4.73
C ASN A 122 -10.01 9.23 4.95
N ASP A 123 -9.60 8.55 6.02
CA ASP A 123 -8.17 8.39 6.34
C ASP A 123 -7.38 7.71 5.23
N HIS A 124 -8.05 6.85 4.42
CA HIS A 124 -7.37 6.18 3.32
C HIS A 124 -6.79 7.18 2.31
N LEU A 125 -7.41 8.34 2.13
CA LEU A 125 -6.89 9.37 1.23
C LEU A 125 -5.57 9.94 1.73
N ASP A 126 -5.45 10.15 3.04
CA ASP A 126 -4.22 10.65 3.65
C ASP A 126 -3.09 9.62 3.52
N LEU A 127 -3.42 8.34 3.74
CA LEU A 127 -2.44 7.26 3.61
C LEU A 127 -1.96 7.12 2.16
N LEU A 128 -2.88 7.22 1.20
CA LEU A 128 -2.54 7.22 -0.22
C LEU A 128 -1.62 8.39 -0.56
N GLY A 129 -1.90 9.58 -0.02
CA GLY A 129 -1.06 10.74 -0.22
C GLY A 129 0.36 10.54 0.29
N ASN A 130 0.50 9.91 1.45
CA ASN A 130 1.81 9.59 2.01
C ASN A 130 2.60 8.64 1.11
N VAL A 131 1.95 7.64 0.55
CA VAL A 131 2.60 6.73 -0.42
C VAL A 131 3.01 7.50 -1.67
N CYS A 132 2.17 8.40 -2.16
CA CYS A 132 2.50 9.21 -3.34
C CYS A 132 3.75 10.07 -3.10
N GLU A 133 3.93 10.59 -1.89
CA GLU A 133 5.13 11.37 -1.55
C GLU A 133 6.41 10.53 -1.66
N ILE A 134 6.33 9.24 -1.31
CA ILE A 134 7.48 8.33 -1.43
C ILE A 134 7.89 8.19 -2.90
N LEU A 135 6.92 8.20 -3.82
CA LEU A 135 7.19 8.07 -5.24
C LEU A 135 7.96 9.27 -5.82
N GLU A 136 7.97 10.38 -5.14
CA GLU A 136 8.67 11.59 -5.61
C GLU A 136 10.19 11.46 -5.50
N ASP A 137 10.68 10.63 -4.58
CA ASP A 137 12.12 10.37 -4.42
C ASP A 137 12.47 9.07 -5.14
N GLU A 138 12.86 9.18 -6.41
CA GLU A 138 13.12 8.01 -7.25
C GLU A 138 14.29 7.16 -6.75
N ASP A 139 15.33 7.79 -6.20
CA ASP A 139 16.48 7.05 -5.69
C ASP A 139 16.10 6.23 -4.45
N ALA A 140 15.38 6.83 -3.51
CA ALA A 140 14.89 6.13 -2.34
C ALA A 140 13.93 5.00 -2.74
N LEU A 141 13.06 5.27 -3.70
CA LEU A 141 12.10 4.29 -4.18
C LEU A 141 12.80 3.03 -4.73
N GLU A 142 13.84 3.21 -5.55
CA GLU A 142 14.59 2.09 -6.10
C GLU A 142 15.31 1.29 -5.01
N GLN A 143 15.84 1.97 -4.00
CA GLN A 143 16.46 1.30 -2.86
C GLN A 143 15.44 0.50 -2.06
N LEU A 144 14.25 1.05 -1.85
CA LEU A 144 13.18 0.38 -1.09
C LEU A 144 12.75 -0.93 -1.73
N LYS A 145 12.87 -1.06 -3.04
CA LYS A 145 12.44 -2.28 -3.76
C LYS A 145 13.29 -3.50 -3.42
N THR A 146 14.54 -3.30 -3.02
CA THR A 146 15.48 -4.40 -2.84
C THR A 146 16.22 -4.39 -1.50
N THR A 147 16.13 -3.32 -0.72
CA THR A 147 16.85 -3.23 0.54
C THR A 147 16.40 -4.31 1.54
N SER A 148 17.34 -4.84 2.31
CA SER A 148 17.04 -5.71 3.45
C SER A 148 17.19 -4.97 4.78
N ASP A 149 17.47 -3.67 4.73
CA ASP A 149 17.69 -2.84 5.92
C ASP A 149 16.36 -2.23 6.39
N MET A 150 15.81 -2.79 7.45
CA MET A 150 14.56 -2.31 8.04
C MET A 150 14.68 -0.85 8.51
N ASN A 151 15.82 -0.45 9.03
CA ASN A 151 16.02 0.93 9.48
C ASN A 151 15.92 1.90 8.31
N TYR A 152 16.49 1.56 7.17
CA TYR A 152 16.38 2.37 5.95
C TYR A 152 14.92 2.55 5.56
N VAL A 153 14.16 1.43 5.58
CA VAL A 153 12.73 1.45 5.21
C VAL A 153 11.97 2.37 6.16
N LEU A 154 12.16 2.22 7.46
CA LEU A 154 11.45 3.02 8.46
C LEU A 154 11.79 4.50 8.34
N GLU A 155 13.06 4.84 8.09
CA GLU A 155 13.47 6.24 7.91
C GLU A 155 12.77 6.91 6.73
N HIS A 156 12.52 6.15 5.66
CA HIS A 156 11.94 6.72 4.45
C HIS A 156 10.41 6.69 4.42
N LEU A 157 9.79 5.90 5.32
CA LEU A 157 8.32 5.77 5.37
C LEU A 157 7.68 6.52 6.54
N GLN A 158 8.44 6.97 7.48
CA GLN A 158 7.92 7.71 8.64
C GLN A 158 7.99 9.21 8.46
#